data_fe8bb030481ee33d471846075d14e6ee
#
_entry.id   fe8bb030481ee33d471846075d14e6ee
#
_cell.length_a   1.000
_cell.length_b   1.000
_cell.length_c   1.000
_cell.angle_alpha   90.00
_cell.angle_beta   90.00
_cell.angle_gamma   90.00
#
_symmetry.space_group_name_H-M   'P 1'
#
loop_
_entity.id
_entity.type
_entity.pdbx_description
1 polymer ?
#
loop_
_entity_poly.entity_id
_entity_poly.type
_entity_poly.pdbx_seq_one_letter_code
_entity_poly.pdbx_strand_id
1 'polypeptide(L)'
;METALKNATLVLTALAAAASLVAAQAAEAPSFDPKRLAQDVKVLSSDEFEGRGPNTAGETRTVDYLVQQFKAAGLKPGGDLAGGKRAWTQDVPLGRFEIKGPVKLTLTEGGASRELKQGPDMAVRASMSGLKQVSFKNAPLVFVGYGVTAPERKWDDFKGMDLKGKLAVVLINDPDFETGQGDFGGKAMTY
;
A
#
# COMPACT_ATOMS: atom_id res chain seq x y z
N MET A 1 -61.71 23.70 31.42
CA MET A 1 -60.40 23.20 31.78
C MET A 1 -59.89 22.13 30.78
N GLU A 2 -60.76 21.28 30.26
CA GLU A 2 -60.44 20.20 29.30
C GLU A 2 -59.99 20.66 27.90
N THR A 3 -60.56 21.73 27.39
CA THR A 3 -60.20 22.31 26.06
C THR A 3 -58.83 22.96 26.05
N ALA A 4 -58.40 23.58 27.15
CA ALA A 4 -57.07 24.17 27.26
C ALA A 4 -55.95 23.10 27.31
N LEU A 5 -56.23 21.94 27.92
CA LEU A 5 -55.30 20.83 28.02
C LEU A 5 -55.12 20.15 26.66
N LYS A 6 -56.17 19.95 25.88
CA LYS A 6 -56.12 19.38 24.52
C LYS A 6 -55.36 20.26 23.53
N ASN A 7 -55.51 21.59 23.63
CA ASN A 7 -54.77 22.51 22.78
C ASN A 7 -53.26 22.59 23.14
N ALA A 8 -52.91 22.49 24.42
CA ALA A 8 -51.52 22.42 24.86
C ALA A 8 -50.83 21.15 24.37
N THR A 9 -51.53 20.01 24.41
CA THR A 9 -50.98 18.73 23.92
C THR A 9 -50.78 18.76 22.39
N LEU A 10 -51.68 19.37 21.64
CA LEU A 10 -51.56 19.50 20.17
C LEU A 10 -50.38 20.40 19.77
N VAL A 11 -50.15 21.49 20.52
CA VAL A 11 -49.02 22.40 20.24
C VAL A 11 -47.67 21.73 20.57
N LEU A 12 -47.58 20.94 21.67
CA LEU A 12 -46.36 20.21 22.03
C LEU A 12 -46.02 19.12 21.01
N THR A 13 -47.03 18.40 20.49
CA THR A 13 -46.80 17.38 19.46
C THR A 13 -46.39 17.98 18.11
N ALA A 14 -46.92 19.15 17.75
CA ALA A 14 -46.55 19.88 16.54
C ALA A 14 -45.12 20.44 16.63
N LEU A 15 -44.66 20.92 17.80
CA LEU A 15 -43.29 21.36 18.02
C LEU A 15 -42.30 20.20 18.00
N ALA A 16 -42.64 19.07 18.56
CA ALA A 16 -41.79 17.85 18.52
C ALA A 16 -41.65 17.29 17.11
N ALA A 17 -42.70 17.33 16.29
CA ALA A 17 -42.67 16.92 14.90
C ALA A 17 -41.81 17.89 14.02
N ALA A 18 -41.88 19.20 14.28
CA ALA A 18 -41.05 20.19 13.59
C ALA A 18 -39.56 20.06 13.95
N ALA A 19 -39.23 19.75 15.21
CA ALA A 19 -37.86 19.51 15.63
C ALA A 19 -37.25 18.22 15.01
N SER A 20 -38.10 17.21 14.77
CA SER A 20 -37.66 15.97 14.13
C SER A 20 -37.41 16.12 12.62
N LEU A 21 -38.04 17.06 11.94
CA LEU A 21 -37.81 17.36 10.52
C LEU A 21 -36.51 18.13 10.26
N VAL A 22 -36.02 18.89 11.25
CA VAL A 22 -34.74 19.61 11.11
C VAL A 22 -33.54 18.70 11.31
N ALA A 23 -33.70 17.57 12.00
CA ALA A 23 -32.62 16.59 12.23
C ALA A 23 -32.36 15.63 11.05
N ALA A 24 -33.23 15.65 10.03
CA ALA A 24 -33.13 14.75 8.86
C ALA A 24 -32.61 15.45 7.59
N GLN A 25 -31.88 16.56 7.71
CA GLN A 25 -31.00 16.97 6.62
C GLN A 25 -29.82 15.96 6.60
N ALA A 26 -29.99 14.93 5.80
CA ALA A 26 -28.85 14.06 5.45
C ALA A 26 -27.71 14.98 5.00
N ALA A 27 -26.59 14.97 5.72
CA ALA A 27 -25.41 15.68 5.28
C ALA A 27 -25.16 15.23 3.83
N GLU A 28 -25.21 16.17 2.89
CA GLU A 28 -24.87 15.88 1.50
C GLU A 28 -23.53 15.16 1.50
N ALA A 29 -23.47 14.02 0.81
CA ALA A 29 -22.22 13.31 0.65
C ALA A 29 -21.16 14.29 0.08
N PRO A 30 -19.95 14.32 0.65
CA PRO A 30 -18.94 15.27 0.22
C PRO A 30 -18.71 15.11 -1.28
N SER A 31 -18.94 16.18 -2.05
CA SER A 31 -18.66 16.18 -3.48
C SER A 31 -17.15 16.34 -3.69
N PHE A 32 -16.57 15.44 -4.46
CA PHE A 32 -15.17 15.56 -4.88
C PHE A 32 -15.06 16.52 -6.08
N ASP A 33 -14.12 17.46 -6.01
CA ASP A 33 -13.81 18.32 -7.16
C ASP A 33 -12.73 17.64 -8.05
N PRO A 34 -13.10 17.13 -9.24
CA PRO A 34 -12.15 16.48 -10.13
C PRO A 34 -11.03 17.41 -10.60
N LYS A 35 -11.28 18.71 -10.70
CA LYS A 35 -10.27 19.69 -11.13
C LYS A 35 -9.22 19.89 -10.06
N ARG A 36 -9.61 19.97 -8.80
CA ARG A 36 -8.69 20.04 -7.67
C ARG A 36 -7.84 18.78 -7.59
N LEU A 37 -8.46 17.60 -7.71
CA LEU A 37 -7.75 16.33 -7.70
C LEU A 37 -6.73 16.24 -8.84
N ALA A 38 -7.12 16.64 -10.05
CA ALA A 38 -6.22 16.69 -11.21
C ALA A 38 -5.06 17.68 -11.00
N GLN A 39 -5.31 18.82 -10.34
CA GLN A 39 -4.26 19.78 -10.02
C GLN A 39 -3.28 19.23 -8.99
N ASP A 40 -3.75 18.56 -7.93
CA ASP A 40 -2.89 17.92 -6.94
C ASP A 40 -2.00 16.85 -7.58
N VAL A 41 -2.56 16.02 -8.47
CA VAL A 41 -1.80 15.02 -9.23
C VAL A 41 -0.76 15.71 -10.11
N LYS A 42 -1.12 16.77 -10.85
CA LYS A 42 -0.19 17.51 -11.71
C LYS A 42 0.99 18.09 -10.94
N VAL A 43 0.73 18.71 -9.78
CA VAL A 43 1.78 19.26 -8.93
C VAL A 43 2.69 18.17 -8.42
N LEU A 44 2.13 17.14 -7.78
CA LEU A 44 2.91 16.07 -7.17
C LEU A 44 3.69 15.22 -8.18
N SER A 45 3.27 15.16 -9.45
CA SER A 45 3.96 14.43 -10.52
C SER A 45 4.97 15.28 -11.30
N SER A 46 5.13 16.56 -10.96
CA SER A 46 6.09 17.42 -11.64
C SER A 46 7.54 17.07 -11.28
N ASP A 47 8.47 17.45 -12.16
CA ASP A 47 9.91 17.22 -11.99
C ASP A 47 10.47 17.88 -10.72
N GLU A 48 9.82 18.95 -10.25
CA GLU A 48 10.19 19.65 -9.02
C GLU A 48 10.16 18.71 -7.78
N PHE A 49 9.30 17.71 -7.79
CA PHE A 49 9.17 16.74 -6.72
C PHE A 49 10.12 15.52 -6.86
N GLU A 50 10.93 15.44 -7.91
CA GLU A 50 12.02 14.46 -8.09
C GLU A 50 11.62 13.01 -7.79
N GLY A 51 10.38 12.62 -8.13
CA GLY A 51 9.84 11.28 -7.87
C GLY A 51 9.50 10.98 -6.40
N ARG A 52 9.64 11.93 -5.49
CA ARG A 52 9.19 11.83 -4.08
C ARG A 52 9.81 10.66 -3.30
N GLY A 53 11.04 10.29 -3.63
CA GLY A 53 11.73 9.17 -2.97
C GLY A 53 11.88 9.40 -1.45
N PRO A 54 11.70 8.36 -0.62
CA PRO A 54 11.89 8.46 0.82
C PRO A 54 13.29 9.00 1.20
N ASN A 55 13.34 9.84 2.21
CA ASN A 55 14.57 10.49 2.72
C ASN A 55 15.31 11.33 1.66
N THR A 56 14.56 11.98 0.76
CA THR A 56 15.09 12.92 -0.24
C THR A 56 14.45 14.30 -0.10
N ALA A 57 15.03 15.30 -0.79
CA ALA A 57 14.42 16.62 -0.87
C ALA A 57 13.02 16.58 -1.51
N GLY A 58 12.78 15.64 -2.42
CA GLY A 58 11.47 15.41 -3.01
C GLY A 58 10.41 14.95 -2.01
N GLU A 59 10.78 14.09 -1.03
CA GLU A 59 9.88 13.75 0.08
C GLU A 59 9.53 14.99 0.92
N THR A 60 10.54 15.76 1.32
CA THR A 60 10.31 16.98 2.13
C THR A 60 9.31 17.91 1.45
N ARG A 61 9.52 18.21 0.15
CA ARG A 61 8.58 19.04 -0.63
C ARG A 61 7.18 18.43 -0.69
N THR A 62 7.10 17.11 -0.81
CA THR A 62 5.81 16.38 -0.84
C THR A 62 5.07 16.53 0.48
N VAL A 63 5.75 16.32 1.59
CA VAL A 63 5.18 16.44 2.94
C VAL A 63 4.70 17.87 3.18
N ASP A 64 5.51 18.86 2.84
CA ASP A 64 5.15 20.26 2.98
C ASP A 64 3.92 20.64 2.16
N TYR A 65 3.85 20.18 0.92
CA TYR A 65 2.69 20.36 0.05
C TYR A 65 1.43 19.74 0.66
N LEU A 66 1.49 18.48 1.07
CA LEU A 66 0.35 17.78 1.67
C LEU A 66 -0.12 18.46 2.96
N VAL A 67 0.80 18.88 3.82
CA VAL A 67 0.46 19.62 5.05
C VAL A 67 -0.26 20.92 4.72
N GLN A 68 0.18 21.65 3.69
CA GLN A 68 -0.50 22.88 3.24
C GLN A 68 -1.92 22.58 2.74
N GLN A 69 -2.11 21.52 1.93
CA GLN A 69 -3.43 21.12 1.44
C GLN A 69 -4.36 20.69 2.58
N PHE A 70 -3.86 19.95 3.56
CA PHE A 70 -4.63 19.54 4.73
C PHE A 70 -5.06 20.74 5.58
N LYS A 71 -4.17 21.71 5.79
CA LYS A 71 -4.52 22.97 6.48
C LYS A 71 -5.58 23.75 5.71
N ALA A 72 -5.45 23.86 4.38
CA ALA A 72 -6.44 24.54 3.53
C ALA A 72 -7.80 23.83 3.55
N ALA A 73 -7.83 22.53 3.73
CA ALA A 73 -9.05 21.74 3.91
C ALA A 73 -9.64 21.82 5.34
N GLY A 74 -9.03 22.57 6.25
CA GLY A 74 -9.52 22.73 7.62
C GLY A 74 -9.24 21.55 8.55
N LEU A 75 -8.36 20.63 8.15
CA LEU A 75 -7.97 19.49 8.99
C LEU A 75 -7.10 19.97 10.17
N LYS A 76 -7.04 19.12 11.18
CA LYS A 76 -6.18 19.32 12.37
C LYS A 76 -5.02 18.33 12.35
N PRO A 77 -3.86 18.68 12.94
CA PRO A 77 -2.72 17.79 12.99
C PRO A 77 -3.05 16.51 13.80
N GLY A 78 -2.66 15.36 13.29
CA GLY A 78 -2.91 14.04 13.88
C GLY A 78 -1.65 13.20 14.10
N GLY A 79 -0.46 13.72 13.77
CA GLY A 79 0.81 13.02 13.89
C GLY A 79 1.31 12.88 15.33
N ASP A 80 2.63 12.73 15.49
CA ASP A 80 3.26 12.50 16.79
C ASP A 80 3.06 13.64 17.78
N LEU A 81 3.09 13.32 19.06
CA LEU A 81 3.09 14.31 20.14
C LEU A 81 4.47 14.93 20.29
N ALA A 82 4.57 16.22 20.07
CA ALA A 82 5.77 17.02 20.29
C ALA A 82 5.43 18.22 21.19
N GLY A 83 6.02 18.30 22.39
CA GLY A 83 5.76 19.37 23.33
C GLY A 83 4.28 19.52 23.75
N GLY A 84 3.54 18.41 23.85
CA GLY A 84 2.12 18.38 24.21
C GLY A 84 1.16 18.76 23.08
N LYS A 85 1.66 18.98 21.86
CA LYS A 85 0.86 19.28 20.66
C LYS A 85 1.06 18.17 19.62
N ARG A 86 0.01 17.90 18.84
CA ARG A 86 0.11 16.99 17.68
C ARG A 86 0.89 17.66 16.56
N ALA A 87 1.84 16.93 15.98
CA ALA A 87 2.50 17.30 14.73
C ALA A 87 1.61 16.99 13.52
N TRP A 88 1.96 17.52 12.36
CA TRP A 88 1.32 17.16 11.09
C TRP A 88 1.87 15.85 10.51
N THR A 89 3.00 15.41 11.00
CA THR A 89 3.77 14.26 10.50
C THR A 89 4.04 13.27 11.62
N GLN A 90 4.34 12.05 11.21
CA GLN A 90 4.87 10.99 12.05
C GLN A 90 6.17 10.50 11.43
N ASP A 91 7.22 10.38 12.23
CA ASP A 91 8.50 9.86 11.76
C ASP A 91 8.43 8.34 11.62
N VAL A 92 8.79 7.84 10.43
CA VAL A 92 8.86 6.40 10.13
C VAL A 92 10.31 6.04 9.84
N PRO A 93 10.99 5.31 10.74
CA PRO A 93 12.37 4.88 10.50
C PRO A 93 12.43 3.85 9.37
N LEU A 94 13.25 4.12 8.36
CA LEU A 94 13.48 3.24 7.23
C LEU A 94 14.91 2.70 7.24
N GLY A 95 15.06 1.41 6.93
CA GLY A 95 16.37 0.79 6.69
C GLY A 95 16.71 0.79 5.21
N ARG A 96 17.90 1.25 4.85
CA ARG A 96 18.44 1.11 3.50
C ARG A 96 19.51 0.04 3.46
N PHE A 97 19.35 -0.90 2.58
CA PHE A 97 20.30 -2.00 2.37
C PHE A 97 20.88 -1.92 0.96
N GLU A 98 22.19 -1.97 0.86
CA GLU A 98 22.92 -1.91 -0.40
C GLU A 98 23.88 -3.09 -0.52
N ILE A 99 24.00 -3.64 -1.73
CA ILE A 99 25.04 -4.60 -2.03
C ILE A 99 26.35 -3.84 -2.25
N LYS A 100 27.36 -4.20 -1.45
CA LYS A 100 28.74 -3.73 -1.65
C LYS A 100 29.62 -4.89 -2.04
N GLY A 101 30.13 -4.86 -3.26
CA GLY A 101 30.99 -5.89 -3.78
C GLY A 101 30.37 -6.67 -4.95
N PRO A 102 31.11 -7.64 -5.49
CA PRO A 102 30.68 -8.37 -6.67
C PRO A 102 29.51 -9.30 -6.36
N VAL A 103 28.51 -9.29 -7.23
CA VAL A 103 27.46 -10.31 -7.28
C VAL A 103 27.88 -11.34 -8.32
N LYS A 104 27.99 -12.60 -7.89
CA LYS A 104 28.31 -13.73 -8.76
C LYS A 104 27.26 -14.80 -8.61
N LEU A 105 26.69 -15.24 -9.70
CA LEU A 105 25.73 -16.33 -9.73
C LEU A 105 26.06 -17.24 -10.91
N THR A 106 26.26 -18.52 -10.63
CA THR A 106 26.50 -19.53 -11.66
C THR A 106 25.32 -20.49 -11.67
N LEU A 107 24.72 -20.67 -12.83
CA LEU A 107 23.70 -21.69 -13.09
C LEU A 107 24.31 -22.87 -13.76
N THR A 108 24.04 -24.08 -13.26
CA THR A 108 24.49 -25.32 -13.86
C THR A 108 23.31 -26.17 -14.28
N GLU A 109 23.28 -26.58 -15.53
CA GLU A 109 22.21 -27.40 -16.12
C GLU A 109 22.86 -28.44 -17.05
N GLY A 110 22.48 -29.71 -16.91
CA GLY A 110 23.01 -30.80 -17.78
C GLY A 110 24.53 -30.93 -17.81
N GLY A 111 25.24 -30.50 -16.74
CA GLY A 111 26.70 -30.49 -16.67
C GLY A 111 27.35 -29.24 -17.28
N ALA A 112 26.61 -28.38 -17.96
CA ALA A 112 27.10 -27.09 -18.45
C ALA A 112 26.86 -25.99 -17.41
N SER A 113 27.84 -25.08 -17.25
CA SER A 113 27.76 -23.98 -16.32
C SER A 113 27.80 -22.64 -17.04
N ARG A 114 26.93 -21.70 -16.62
CA ARG A 114 26.87 -20.34 -17.13
C ARG A 114 26.89 -19.35 -15.96
N GLU A 115 27.78 -18.37 -16.02
CA GLU A 115 27.74 -17.24 -15.08
C GLU A 115 26.72 -16.22 -15.54
N LEU A 116 25.85 -15.79 -14.64
CA LEU A 116 24.86 -14.74 -14.86
C LEU A 116 25.42 -13.40 -14.44
N LYS A 117 25.25 -12.39 -15.28
CA LYS A 117 25.76 -11.04 -15.06
C LYS A 117 24.67 -10.13 -14.50
N GLN A 118 25.02 -9.38 -13.45
CA GLN A 118 24.16 -8.34 -12.93
C GLN A 118 23.87 -7.30 -14.03
N GLY A 119 22.59 -6.95 -14.21
CA GLY A 119 22.08 -6.07 -15.25
C GLY A 119 21.53 -6.84 -16.45
N PRO A 120 22.39 -7.42 -17.32
CA PRO A 120 21.89 -8.11 -18.51
C PRO A 120 21.08 -9.38 -18.23
N ASP A 121 21.55 -10.22 -17.29
CA ASP A 121 20.96 -11.54 -17.07
C ASP A 121 20.10 -11.61 -15.82
N MET A 122 20.35 -10.76 -14.84
CA MET A 122 19.66 -10.77 -13.56
C MET A 122 19.70 -9.43 -12.85
N ALA A 123 18.80 -9.22 -11.90
CA ALA A 123 18.85 -8.14 -10.90
C ALA A 123 18.84 -8.75 -9.50
N VAL A 124 19.84 -8.43 -8.70
CA VAL A 124 19.93 -8.89 -7.30
C VAL A 124 19.68 -7.69 -6.37
N ARG A 125 18.84 -7.90 -5.39
CA ARG A 125 18.60 -6.93 -4.32
C ARG A 125 19.35 -7.30 -3.06
N ALA A 126 19.73 -6.32 -2.26
CA ALA A 126 20.30 -6.55 -0.95
C ALA A 126 19.27 -7.27 -0.05
N SER A 127 19.78 -8.17 0.79
CA SER A 127 18.95 -8.83 1.79
C SER A 127 18.46 -7.81 2.83
N MET A 128 17.17 -7.76 3.07
CA MET A 128 16.58 -6.92 4.13
C MET A 128 16.73 -7.52 5.52
N SER A 129 17.24 -8.74 5.64
CA SER A 129 17.51 -9.40 6.93
C SER A 129 18.75 -8.85 7.65
N GLY A 130 19.49 -7.91 7.04
CA GLY A 130 20.72 -7.35 7.59
C GLY A 130 21.93 -8.30 7.53
N LEU A 131 21.84 -9.41 6.82
CA LEU A 131 22.97 -10.31 6.62
C LEU A 131 24.09 -9.59 5.87
N LYS A 132 25.30 -9.71 6.40
CA LYS A 132 26.50 -9.10 5.78
C LYS A 132 26.89 -9.81 4.47
N GLN A 133 26.51 -11.05 4.31
CA GLN A 133 26.80 -11.86 3.14
C GLN A 133 25.73 -12.93 2.98
N VAL A 134 25.33 -13.17 1.75
CA VAL A 134 24.52 -14.33 1.35
C VAL A 134 25.38 -15.17 0.42
N SER A 135 25.53 -16.46 0.72
CA SER A 135 26.28 -17.41 -0.09
C SER A 135 25.59 -18.77 -0.06
N PHE A 136 25.48 -19.39 -1.20
CA PHE A 136 25.00 -20.76 -1.35
C PHE A 136 25.84 -21.47 -2.42
N LYS A 137 25.93 -22.77 -2.33
CA LYS A 137 26.71 -23.61 -3.27
C LYS A 137 25.91 -24.85 -3.60
N ASN A 138 25.80 -25.15 -4.88
CA ASN A 138 25.10 -26.33 -5.39
C ASN A 138 23.66 -26.46 -4.87
N ALA A 139 22.97 -25.32 -4.63
CA ALA A 139 21.59 -25.32 -4.23
C ALA A 139 20.69 -25.66 -5.43
N PRO A 140 19.88 -26.72 -5.36
CA PRO A 140 18.94 -27.04 -6.42
C PRO A 140 17.91 -25.94 -6.62
N LEU A 141 17.55 -25.67 -7.88
CA LEU A 141 16.42 -24.82 -8.23
C LEU A 141 15.13 -25.63 -8.21
N VAL A 142 14.09 -25.09 -7.61
CA VAL A 142 12.74 -25.68 -7.61
C VAL A 142 11.75 -24.64 -8.08
N PHE A 143 11.08 -24.93 -9.18
CA PHE A 143 9.99 -24.06 -9.65
C PHE A 143 8.73 -24.33 -8.85
N VAL A 144 8.15 -23.28 -8.28
CA VAL A 144 6.97 -23.32 -7.40
C VAL A 144 5.86 -22.36 -7.90
N GLY A 145 5.64 -22.31 -9.20
CA GLY A 145 4.59 -21.47 -9.77
C GLY A 145 4.69 -20.02 -9.33
N TYR A 146 3.65 -19.48 -8.77
CA TYR A 146 3.60 -18.14 -8.20
C TYR A 146 3.96 -18.09 -6.70
N GLY A 147 4.19 -19.25 -6.08
CA GLY A 147 4.51 -19.35 -4.65
C GLY A 147 3.32 -19.05 -3.75
N VAL A 148 2.10 -19.29 -4.20
CA VAL A 148 0.86 -18.97 -3.51
C VAL A 148 0.34 -20.19 -2.74
N THR A 149 -0.08 -19.94 -1.49
CA THR A 149 -0.92 -20.85 -0.68
C THR A 149 -2.20 -20.14 -0.33
N ALA A 150 -3.30 -20.53 -0.99
CA ALA A 150 -4.64 -19.96 -0.86
C ALA A 150 -5.66 -21.08 -0.60
N PRO A 151 -5.79 -21.56 0.63
CA PRO A 151 -6.66 -22.71 0.96
C PRO A 151 -8.14 -22.43 0.67
N GLU A 152 -8.59 -21.18 0.78
CA GLU A 152 -9.94 -20.75 0.43
C GLU A 152 -10.26 -20.91 -1.07
N ARG A 153 -9.21 -20.98 -1.92
CA ARG A 153 -9.28 -21.22 -3.37
C ARG A 153 -8.83 -22.65 -3.74
N LYS A 154 -8.53 -23.49 -2.75
CA LYS A 154 -7.97 -24.84 -2.92
C LYS A 154 -6.69 -24.83 -3.76
N TRP A 155 -5.88 -23.81 -3.59
CA TRP A 155 -4.64 -23.60 -4.33
C TRP A 155 -3.45 -23.72 -3.39
N ASP A 156 -2.45 -24.49 -3.81
CA ASP A 156 -1.16 -24.61 -3.12
C ASP A 156 -0.08 -24.94 -4.15
N ASP A 157 0.75 -23.95 -4.47
CA ASP A 157 1.87 -24.13 -5.39
C ASP A 157 2.98 -24.99 -4.81
N PHE A 158 3.09 -25.03 -3.49
CA PHE A 158 4.14 -25.80 -2.84
C PHE A 158 3.82 -27.29 -2.74
N LYS A 159 2.55 -27.69 -2.64
CA LYS A 159 2.10 -29.10 -2.63
C LYS A 159 2.88 -30.00 -1.69
N GLY A 160 3.26 -29.46 -0.52
CA GLY A 160 4.06 -30.18 0.47
C GLY A 160 5.53 -30.36 0.11
N MET A 161 6.07 -29.66 -0.88
CA MET A 161 7.48 -29.73 -1.25
C MET A 161 8.41 -29.26 -0.12
N ASP A 162 9.45 -30.01 0.19
CA ASP A 162 10.52 -29.56 1.06
C ASP A 162 11.47 -28.63 0.28
N LEU A 163 11.51 -27.36 0.66
CA LEU A 163 12.38 -26.34 0.07
C LEU A 163 13.66 -26.09 0.87
N LYS A 164 13.90 -26.83 1.94
CA LYS A 164 15.09 -26.64 2.77
C LYS A 164 16.38 -26.84 1.94
N GLY A 165 17.25 -25.84 1.94
CA GLY A 165 18.51 -25.84 1.19
C GLY A 165 18.37 -25.74 -0.32
N LYS A 166 17.19 -25.37 -0.81
CA LYS A 166 16.90 -25.16 -2.24
C LYS A 166 16.61 -23.69 -2.51
N LEU A 167 16.68 -23.29 -3.77
CA LEU A 167 16.26 -21.98 -4.24
C LEU A 167 14.90 -22.12 -4.94
N ALA A 168 13.90 -21.49 -4.40
CA ALA A 168 12.59 -21.42 -5.05
C ALA A 168 12.63 -20.43 -6.22
N VAL A 169 12.15 -20.87 -7.37
CA VAL A 169 11.92 -20.04 -8.55
C VAL A 169 10.43 -19.76 -8.62
N VAL A 170 10.05 -18.50 -8.52
CA VAL A 170 8.65 -18.06 -8.54
C VAL A 170 8.40 -17.12 -9.71
N LEU A 171 7.20 -17.16 -10.25
CA LEU A 171 6.69 -16.13 -11.14
C LEU A 171 6.22 -14.92 -10.31
N ILE A 172 6.43 -13.72 -10.83
CA ILE A 172 5.83 -12.51 -10.26
C ILE A 172 4.36 -12.48 -10.65
N ASN A 173 3.51 -11.89 -9.82
CA ASN A 173 2.06 -11.82 -9.90
C ASN A 173 1.36 -13.04 -9.25
N ASP A 174 0.10 -13.26 -9.58
CA ASP A 174 -0.72 -14.38 -9.09
C ASP A 174 -1.20 -15.30 -10.24
N PRO A 175 -1.82 -16.45 -9.93
CA PRO A 175 -2.07 -17.50 -10.93
C PRO A 175 -2.89 -17.09 -12.15
N ASP A 176 -3.80 -16.13 -12.04
CA ASP A 176 -4.64 -15.71 -13.18
C ASP A 176 -4.35 -14.30 -13.71
N PHE A 177 -3.26 -13.69 -13.27
CA PHE A 177 -2.85 -12.34 -13.67
C PHE A 177 -2.73 -12.21 -15.19
N GLU A 178 -2.11 -13.16 -15.87
CA GLU A 178 -1.88 -13.11 -17.32
C GLU A 178 -3.19 -13.23 -18.11
N THR A 179 -4.10 -14.08 -17.65
CA THR A 179 -5.41 -14.28 -18.31
C THR A 179 -6.33 -13.09 -18.08
N GLY A 180 -6.15 -12.35 -16.99
CA GLY A 180 -7.00 -11.25 -16.58
C GLY A 180 -8.36 -11.67 -16.05
N GLN A 181 -8.58 -12.97 -15.82
CA GLN A 181 -9.82 -13.57 -15.31
C GLN A 181 -9.48 -14.78 -14.44
N GLY A 182 -10.28 -15.03 -13.42
CA GLY A 182 -10.13 -16.19 -12.55
C GLY A 182 -10.38 -15.89 -11.09
N ASP A 183 -10.09 -16.88 -10.26
CA ASP A 183 -10.39 -16.86 -8.82
C ASP A 183 -9.50 -15.91 -8.01
N PHE A 184 -8.38 -15.47 -8.57
CA PHE A 184 -7.43 -14.56 -7.94
C PHE A 184 -7.66 -13.09 -8.30
N GLY A 185 -8.74 -12.75 -9.02
CA GLY A 185 -9.11 -11.38 -9.35
C GLY A 185 -8.45 -10.84 -10.63
N GLY A 186 -7.88 -11.68 -11.45
CA GLY A 186 -7.30 -11.33 -12.75
C GLY A 186 -6.14 -10.35 -12.63
N LYS A 187 -6.29 -9.13 -13.15
CA LYS A 187 -5.21 -8.11 -13.14
C LYS A 187 -4.95 -7.47 -11.77
N ALA A 188 -5.72 -7.80 -10.74
CA ALA A 188 -5.48 -7.33 -9.39
C ALA A 188 -4.60 -8.32 -8.64
N MET A 189 -3.35 -8.01 -8.39
CA MET A 189 -2.49 -8.84 -7.55
C MET A 189 -3.07 -8.96 -6.15
N THR A 190 -3.46 -10.17 -5.75
CA THR A 190 -4.11 -10.44 -4.46
C THR A 190 -3.24 -11.23 -3.50
N TYR A 191 -2.10 -11.79 -3.97
CA TYR A 191 -1.17 -12.60 -3.19
C TYR A 191 0.29 -12.22 -3.40
#